data_10f4459911cd0d445adc8c088227f6ad
#
_entry.id   10f4459911cd0d445adc8c088227f6ad
#
_cell.length_a   1.000
_cell.length_b   1.000
_cell.length_c   1.000
_cell.angle_alpha   90.00
_cell.angle_beta   90.00
_cell.angle_gamma   90.00
#
_symmetry.space_group_name_H-M   'P 1'
#
loop_
_entity.id
_entity.type
_entity.pdbx_description
1 polymer ?
#
loop_
_entity_poly.entity_id
_entity_poly.type
_entity_poly.pdbx_seq_one_letter_code
_entity_poly.pdbx_strand_id
1 'polypeptide(L)'
;MQKLKREIEDLIASNAADFKIAKLIKKDLEEYYKTLPDTFAQSGGKDFLVKHTRKIDTSIKLIYRIATREMFHEYFPTKNSIPLTITALGSYGREQLSPKSDIDIMLVYKDIAAYNIKELIEKIYYLLLDSGLKLGHRVHEVSELQEVAKSDITIKTALLESRFLEGSKFLWFETENELNKIRAFEPKKFILEKIQERRELRKKYPLMMEPNLKEGVGGFRDANLVYWIGKVLFNAPSIKTLPHSVVNEKDYIEFRIALEFLFKVRSALHLTQKSKTDQLRLDYIPDVAALLGYKNSSSAHMQFAKKVNKSLRIVWLYARIWINALASPYVPIYKNYLKPKGEFKDKKEALEFLIKHGNSEFHSHPLLNQYLLHIKNSSDVDFQHLIPAIFKQPHAHSILTALSEVNGLGEYIQPLKKVEALPQFDGYHRFP
;
A
#
# COMPACT_ATOMS: atom_id res chain seq x y z
N MET A 1 -22.13 9.18 18.87
CA MET A 1 -22.97 8.88 17.66
C MET A 1 -24.45 9.12 17.88
N GLN A 2 -25.14 8.52 18.87
CA GLN A 2 -26.58 8.78 19.07
C GLN A 2 -26.89 10.25 19.42
N LYS A 3 -26.10 10.86 20.31
CA LYS A 3 -26.23 12.29 20.66
C LYS A 3 -26.01 13.18 19.43
N LEU A 4 -24.93 12.97 18.67
CA LEU A 4 -24.65 13.72 17.44
C LEU A 4 -25.81 13.63 16.44
N LYS A 5 -26.38 12.44 16.25
CA LYS A 5 -27.53 12.27 15.33
C LYS A 5 -28.74 13.06 15.78
N ARG A 6 -29.07 13.09 17.09
CA ARG A 6 -30.18 13.90 17.63
C ARG A 6 -29.94 15.39 17.40
N GLU A 7 -28.78 15.90 17.75
CA GLU A 7 -28.42 17.30 17.53
C GLU A 7 -28.52 17.70 16.04
N ILE A 8 -28.12 16.83 15.14
CA ILE A 8 -28.27 17.04 13.68
C ILE A 8 -29.75 17.01 13.27
N GLU A 9 -30.56 16.08 13.77
CA GLU A 9 -32.00 16.01 13.50
C GLU A 9 -32.71 17.29 13.96
N ASP A 10 -32.36 17.81 15.14
CA ASP A 10 -32.90 19.08 15.66
C ASP A 10 -32.55 20.27 14.75
N LEU A 11 -31.30 20.31 14.23
CA LEU A 11 -30.90 21.35 13.27
C LEU A 11 -31.63 21.24 11.93
N ILE A 12 -31.84 20.04 11.41
CA ILE A 12 -32.60 19.80 10.17
C ILE A 12 -34.05 20.22 10.38
N ALA A 13 -34.67 19.84 11.51
CA ALA A 13 -36.05 20.20 11.83
C ALA A 13 -36.24 21.71 11.98
N SER A 14 -35.25 22.44 12.44
CA SER A 14 -35.25 23.90 12.55
C SER A 14 -34.85 24.63 11.27
N ASN A 15 -34.62 23.92 10.17
CA ASN A 15 -34.15 24.45 8.89
C ASN A 15 -32.85 25.26 9.03
N ALA A 16 -31.93 24.77 9.87
CA ALA A 16 -30.67 25.43 10.14
C ALA A 16 -29.73 25.33 8.93
N ALA A 17 -28.92 26.37 8.71
CA ALA A 17 -27.96 26.39 7.60
C ALA A 17 -26.93 25.25 7.71
N ASP A 18 -26.54 24.68 6.57
CA ASP A 18 -25.65 23.52 6.40
C ASP A 18 -24.33 23.63 7.19
N PHE A 19 -23.75 24.84 7.28
CA PHE A 19 -22.51 25.06 8.01
C PHE A 19 -22.64 24.74 9.51
N LYS A 20 -23.83 24.88 10.12
CA LYS A 20 -24.06 24.50 11.52
C LYS A 20 -23.98 22.98 11.71
N ILE A 21 -24.54 22.25 10.75
CA ILE A 21 -24.49 20.78 10.73
C ILE A 21 -23.05 20.32 10.51
N ALA A 22 -22.37 20.89 9.53
CA ALA A 22 -20.96 20.59 9.24
C ALA A 22 -20.06 20.89 10.47
N LYS A 23 -20.31 21.97 11.21
CA LYS A 23 -19.59 22.31 12.42
C LYS A 23 -19.75 21.27 13.53
N LEU A 24 -20.93 20.65 13.69
CA LEU A 24 -21.13 19.55 14.64
C LEU A 24 -20.35 18.30 14.23
N ILE A 25 -20.36 17.95 12.93
CA ILE A 25 -19.60 16.82 12.40
C ILE A 25 -18.09 17.05 12.58
N LYS A 26 -17.62 18.27 12.30
CA LYS A 26 -16.24 18.68 12.52
C LYS A 26 -15.82 18.51 13.97
N LYS A 27 -16.64 18.96 14.92
CA LYS A 27 -16.39 18.79 16.34
C LYS A 27 -16.28 17.32 16.74
N ASP A 28 -17.18 16.46 16.27
CA ASP A 28 -17.15 15.00 16.51
C ASP A 28 -15.86 14.36 15.94
N LEU A 29 -15.42 14.80 14.76
CA LEU A 29 -14.17 14.36 14.16
C LEU A 29 -12.95 14.85 14.97
N GLU A 30 -12.92 16.10 15.41
CA GLU A 30 -11.83 16.64 16.25
C GLU A 30 -11.73 15.90 17.59
N GLU A 31 -12.85 15.59 18.22
CA GLU A 31 -12.89 14.77 19.44
C GLU A 31 -12.37 13.35 19.16
N TYR A 32 -12.79 12.75 18.07
CA TYR A 32 -12.29 11.45 17.64
C TYR A 32 -10.77 11.45 17.37
N TYR A 33 -10.25 12.47 16.68
CA TYR A 33 -8.81 12.56 16.40
C TYR A 33 -7.97 12.61 17.69
N LYS A 34 -8.48 13.19 18.77
CA LYS A 34 -7.82 13.17 20.09
C LYS A 34 -7.72 11.77 20.70
N THR A 35 -8.63 10.85 20.34
CA THR A 35 -8.62 9.46 20.83
C THR A 35 -7.75 8.51 20.01
N LEU A 36 -7.18 8.98 18.89
CA LEU A 36 -6.38 8.13 18.00
C LEU A 36 -5.15 7.50 18.66
N PRO A 37 -4.36 8.21 19.52
CA PRO A 37 -3.24 7.60 20.22
C PRO A 37 -3.66 6.39 21.08
N ASP A 38 -4.77 6.50 21.82
CA ASP A 38 -5.29 5.40 22.64
C ASP A 38 -5.79 4.23 21.78
N THR A 39 -6.49 4.53 20.69
CA THR A 39 -6.93 3.52 19.72
C THR A 39 -5.75 2.79 19.09
N PHE A 40 -4.68 3.52 18.79
CA PHE A 40 -3.45 2.96 18.25
C PHE A 40 -2.75 2.05 19.25
N ALA A 41 -2.64 2.47 20.52
CA ALA A 41 -2.04 1.67 21.59
C ALA A 41 -2.75 0.31 21.78
N GLN A 42 -4.08 0.29 21.59
CA GLN A 42 -4.89 -0.94 21.75
C GLN A 42 -4.84 -1.87 20.55
N SER A 43 -4.65 -1.38 19.33
CA SER A 43 -4.77 -2.19 18.13
C SER A 43 -3.53 -2.17 17.24
N GLY A 44 -2.99 -0.99 16.91
CA GLY A 44 -1.83 -0.84 16.02
C GLY A 44 -1.99 -1.48 14.63
N GLY A 45 -1.05 -1.19 13.74
CA GLY A 45 -0.98 -1.82 12.42
C GLY A 45 -2.23 -1.68 11.56
N LYS A 46 -2.54 -2.72 10.80
CA LYS A 46 -3.69 -2.68 9.87
C LYS A 46 -5.02 -2.58 10.59
N ASP A 47 -5.18 -3.21 11.75
CA ASP A 47 -6.43 -3.14 12.53
C ASP A 47 -6.76 -1.70 12.94
N PHE A 48 -5.76 -0.94 13.36
CA PHE A 48 -5.90 0.49 13.62
C PHE A 48 -6.38 1.26 12.39
N LEU A 49 -5.78 1.00 11.21
CA LEU A 49 -6.15 1.68 9.97
C LEU A 49 -7.59 1.33 9.54
N VAL A 50 -8.01 0.08 9.72
CA VAL A 50 -9.40 -0.35 9.45
C VAL A 50 -10.38 0.37 10.38
N LYS A 51 -10.08 0.45 11.68
CA LYS A 51 -10.92 1.18 12.66
C LYS A 51 -11.03 2.66 12.30
N HIS A 52 -9.90 3.28 11.95
CA HIS A 52 -9.88 4.68 11.51
C HIS A 52 -10.70 4.86 10.22
N THR A 53 -10.50 4.02 9.22
CA THR A 53 -11.26 4.03 7.97
C THR A 53 -12.77 3.94 8.23
N ARG A 54 -13.22 3.01 9.06
CA ARG A 54 -14.64 2.82 9.39
C ARG A 54 -15.27 4.01 10.11
N LYS A 55 -14.51 4.74 10.93
CA LYS A 55 -14.99 5.98 11.53
C LYS A 55 -15.24 7.04 10.46
N ILE A 56 -14.33 7.21 9.51
CA ILE A 56 -14.50 8.13 8.37
C ILE A 56 -15.65 7.70 7.47
N ASP A 57 -15.78 6.39 7.16
CA ASP A 57 -16.94 5.84 6.44
C ASP A 57 -18.26 6.28 7.09
N THR A 58 -18.32 6.20 8.41
CA THR A 58 -19.53 6.56 9.16
C THR A 58 -19.86 8.04 9.01
N SER A 59 -18.87 8.92 9.01
CA SER A 59 -19.06 10.37 8.83
C SER A 59 -19.53 10.69 7.39
N ILE A 60 -18.93 10.06 6.37
CA ILE A 60 -19.32 10.27 4.97
C ILE A 60 -20.75 9.74 4.74
N LYS A 61 -21.11 8.57 5.27
CA LYS A 61 -22.46 8.02 5.20
C LYS A 61 -23.50 8.93 5.87
N LEU A 62 -23.12 9.56 6.98
CA LEU A 62 -23.99 10.51 7.67
C LEU A 62 -24.23 11.75 6.79
N ILE A 63 -23.17 12.32 6.20
CA ILE A 63 -23.24 13.49 5.32
C ILE A 63 -24.12 13.18 4.09
N TYR A 64 -23.93 12.01 3.46
CA TYR A 64 -24.80 11.59 2.35
C TYR A 64 -26.28 11.59 2.73
N ARG A 65 -26.60 11.03 3.91
CA ARG A 65 -27.99 10.96 4.41
C ARG A 65 -28.57 12.34 4.69
N ILE A 66 -27.78 13.24 5.26
CA ILE A 66 -28.20 14.61 5.51
C ILE A 66 -28.53 15.30 4.19
N ALA A 67 -27.58 15.30 3.24
CA ALA A 67 -27.75 15.95 1.95
C ALA A 67 -28.98 15.43 1.19
N THR A 68 -29.20 14.11 1.17
CA THR A 68 -30.35 13.50 0.50
C THR A 68 -31.68 13.84 1.20
N ARG A 69 -31.69 13.82 2.54
CA ARG A 69 -32.92 14.16 3.31
C ARG A 69 -33.33 15.61 3.11
N GLU A 70 -32.40 16.54 3.16
CA GLU A 70 -32.67 17.95 2.97
C GLU A 70 -33.12 18.27 1.55
N MET A 71 -32.61 17.53 0.55
CA MET A 71 -32.97 17.76 -0.85
C MET A 71 -34.35 17.21 -1.20
N PHE A 72 -34.75 16.09 -0.63
CA PHE A 72 -36.02 15.41 -1.03
C PHE A 72 -37.16 15.60 -0.03
N HIS A 73 -36.91 16.18 1.15
CA HIS A 73 -37.92 16.48 2.18
C HIS A 73 -38.91 15.31 2.43
N GLU A 74 -40.21 15.55 2.26
CA GLU A 74 -41.26 14.57 2.51
C GLU A 74 -41.32 13.43 1.47
N TYR A 75 -40.89 13.70 0.24
CA TYR A 75 -40.82 12.71 -0.85
C TYR A 75 -39.51 11.99 -0.92
N PHE A 76 -39.03 11.46 0.21
CA PHE A 76 -37.75 10.82 0.27
C PHE A 76 -37.69 9.54 -0.57
N PRO A 77 -36.97 9.53 -1.71
CA PRO A 77 -36.85 8.35 -2.55
C PRO A 77 -36.14 7.22 -1.86
N THR A 78 -36.35 5.98 -2.29
CA THR A 78 -35.57 4.88 -1.79
C THR A 78 -34.10 5.11 -2.14
N LYS A 79 -33.19 4.69 -1.27
CA LYS A 79 -31.74 4.90 -1.43
C LYS A 79 -31.20 4.40 -2.78
N ASN A 80 -31.77 3.31 -3.29
CA ASN A 80 -31.32 2.72 -4.56
C ASN A 80 -31.89 3.45 -5.79
N SER A 81 -32.93 4.28 -5.65
CA SER A 81 -33.50 5.04 -6.76
C SER A 81 -32.77 6.37 -7.01
N ILE A 82 -32.00 6.88 -6.04
CA ILE A 82 -31.14 8.05 -6.23
C ILE A 82 -29.96 7.66 -7.10
N PRO A 83 -29.80 8.23 -8.31
CA PRO A 83 -28.75 7.80 -9.26
C PRO A 83 -27.37 8.37 -8.91
N LEU A 84 -26.93 8.13 -7.67
CA LEU A 84 -25.65 8.56 -7.12
C LEU A 84 -25.07 7.47 -6.21
N THR A 85 -23.76 7.21 -6.35
CA THR A 85 -23.00 6.37 -5.42
C THR A 85 -21.69 7.02 -5.05
N ILE A 86 -21.27 6.86 -3.79
CA ILE A 86 -19.97 7.31 -3.28
C ILE A 86 -19.08 6.11 -3.12
N THR A 87 -17.85 6.21 -3.64
CA THR A 87 -16.83 5.18 -3.58
C THR A 87 -15.56 5.71 -2.92
N ALA A 88 -14.92 4.88 -2.12
CA ALA A 88 -13.58 5.13 -1.59
C ALA A 88 -12.53 4.67 -2.61
N LEU A 89 -11.45 5.44 -2.75
CA LEU A 89 -10.34 5.17 -3.65
C LEU A 89 -9.02 5.07 -2.88
N GLY A 90 -7.97 4.61 -3.53
CA GLY A 90 -6.62 4.63 -2.99
C GLY A 90 -6.48 3.87 -1.67
N SER A 91 -5.71 4.42 -0.73
CA SER A 91 -5.53 3.83 0.60
C SER A 91 -6.83 3.76 1.40
N TYR A 92 -7.74 4.69 1.15
CA TYR A 92 -9.07 4.70 1.75
C TYR A 92 -9.93 3.56 1.20
N GLY A 93 -9.87 3.29 -0.11
CA GLY A 93 -10.52 2.14 -0.74
C GLY A 93 -10.03 0.78 -0.19
N ARG A 94 -8.72 0.66 0.10
CA ARG A 94 -8.11 -0.55 0.66
C ARG A 94 -8.30 -0.72 2.18
N GLU A 95 -9.05 0.15 2.85
CA GLU A 95 -9.16 0.21 4.32
C GLU A 95 -7.78 0.36 5.01
N GLN A 96 -6.93 1.22 4.44
CA GLN A 96 -5.58 1.51 4.93
C GLN A 96 -5.36 3.02 5.10
N LEU A 97 -6.41 3.75 5.48
CA LEU A 97 -6.33 5.19 5.69
C LEU A 97 -5.47 5.51 6.91
N SER A 98 -4.33 6.17 6.70
CA SER A 98 -3.50 6.65 7.80
C SER A 98 -4.02 7.99 8.33
N PRO A 99 -3.77 8.36 9.62
CA PRO A 99 -4.37 9.52 10.28
C PRO A 99 -4.22 10.87 9.57
N LYS A 100 -3.12 11.05 8.81
CA LYS A 100 -2.86 12.28 8.05
C LYS A 100 -2.92 12.11 6.53
N SER A 101 -3.45 10.98 6.06
CA SER A 101 -3.69 10.77 4.63
C SER A 101 -4.92 11.53 4.16
N ASP A 102 -4.88 11.97 2.91
CA ASP A 102 -6.06 12.50 2.25
C ASP A 102 -7.09 11.39 2.07
N ILE A 103 -8.37 11.74 2.09
CA ILE A 103 -9.49 10.86 1.92
C ILE A 103 -9.89 10.93 0.45
N ASP A 104 -9.50 9.92 -0.32
CA ASP A 104 -9.79 9.87 -1.75
C ASP A 104 -11.16 9.24 -1.98
N ILE A 105 -12.10 10.02 -2.55
CA ILE A 105 -13.45 9.58 -2.89
C ILE A 105 -13.77 9.84 -4.36
N MET A 106 -14.71 9.07 -4.88
CA MET A 106 -15.31 9.32 -6.18
C MET A 106 -16.84 9.26 -6.04
N LEU A 107 -17.50 10.27 -6.56
CA LEU A 107 -18.94 10.29 -6.75
C LEU A 107 -19.23 9.84 -8.18
N VAL A 108 -19.93 8.72 -8.32
CA VAL A 108 -20.39 8.20 -9.60
C VAL A 108 -21.87 8.46 -9.71
N TYR A 109 -22.31 9.03 -10.80
CA TYR A 109 -23.72 9.37 -11.02
C TYR A 109 -24.22 8.93 -12.40
N LYS A 110 -25.54 8.94 -12.54
CA LYS A 110 -26.25 8.92 -13.81
C LYS A 110 -27.06 10.20 -13.93
N ASP A 111 -26.95 10.89 -15.06
CA ASP A 111 -27.78 12.06 -15.30
C ASP A 111 -29.20 11.62 -15.67
N ILE A 112 -30.12 11.82 -14.75
CA ILE A 112 -31.56 11.50 -14.90
C ILE A 112 -32.33 12.78 -14.63
N ALA A 113 -33.08 13.26 -15.61
CA ALA A 113 -33.78 14.55 -15.58
C ALA A 113 -34.71 14.75 -14.37
N ALA A 114 -35.22 13.67 -13.76
CA ALA A 114 -36.05 13.72 -12.57
C ALA A 114 -35.31 14.06 -11.27
N TYR A 115 -33.97 14.01 -11.29
CA TYR A 115 -33.11 14.26 -10.11
C TYR A 115 -32.15 15.41 -10.40
N ASN A 116 -32.09 16.39 -9.52
CA ASN A 116 -31.06 17.45 -9.60
C ASN A 116 -29.75 16.92 -8.97
N ILE A 117 -29.10 15.97 -9.67
CA ILE A 117 -27.92 15.27 -9.16
C ILE A 117 -26.74 16.21 -8.97
N LYS A 118 -26.59 17.22 -9.81
CA LYS A 118 -25.48 18.21 -9.69
C LYS A 118 -25.57 18.97 -8.37
N GLU A 119 -26.74 19.47 -8.03
CA GLU A 119 -26.98 20.15 -6.74
C GLU A 119 -26.73 19.21 -5.54
N LEU A 120 -27.17 17.95 -5.62
CA LEU A 120 -26.91 16.96 -4.58
C LEU A 120 -25.40 16.70 -4.41
N ILE A 121 -24.65 16.58 -5.51
CA ILE A 121 -23.19 16.40 -5.49
C ILE A 121 -22.52 17.61 -4.84
N GLU A 122 -22.87 18.83 -5.24
CA GLU A 122 -22.35 20.07 -4.66
C GLU A 122 -22.64 20.15 -3.16
N LYS A 123 -23.85 19.85 -2.73
CA LYS A 123 -24.23 19.85 -1.32
C LYS A 123 -23.41 18.84 -0.51
N ILE A 124 -23.26 17.61 -1.00
CA ILE A 124 -22.42 16.60 -0.36
C ILE A 124 -20.98 17.10 -0.25
N TYR A 125 -20.44 17.67 -1.33
CA TYR A 125 -19.07 18.16 -1.39
C TYR A 125 -18.81 19.27 -0.38
N TYR A 126 -19.69 20.29 -0.31
CA TYR A 126 -19.53 21.37 0.64
C TYR A 126 -19.66 20.90 2.09
N LEU A 127 -20.62 20.03 2.39
CA LEU A 127 -20.76 19.45 3.74
C LEU A 127 -19.49 18.66 4.14
N LEU A 128 -18.87 17.93 3.22
CA LEU A 128 -17.61 17.20 3.47
C LEU A 128 -16.46 18.18 3.76
N LEU A 129 -16.30 19.25 2.96
CA LEU A 129 -15.25 20.25 3.15
C LEU A 129 -15.43 21.00 4.48
N ASP A 130 -16.61 21.49 4.75
CA ASP A 130 -16.93 22.28 5.96
C ASP A 130 -16.81 21.44 7.23
N SER A 131 -16.97 20.12 7.11
CA SER A 131 -16.69 19.16 8.19
C SER A 131 -15.18 18.98 8.47
N GLY A 132 -14.29 19.67 7.74
CA GLY A 132 -12.85 19.65 7.95
C GLY A 132 -12.13 18.40 7.42
N LEU A 133 -12.78 17.60 6.59
CA LEU A 133 -12.17 16.44 5.94
C LEU A 133 -11.24 16.90 4.80
N LYS A 134 -10.02 16.37 4.79
CA LYS A 134 -9.08 16.61 3.68
C LYS A 134 -9.37 15.64 2.54
N LEU A 135 -10.03 16.13 1.51
CA LEU A 135 -10.53 15.31 0.42
C LEU A 135 -9.68 15.41 -0.84
N GLY A 136 -9.34 14.25 -1.42
CA GLY A 136 -9.16 14.07 -2.85
C GLY A 136 -10.49 13.60 -3.44
N HIS A 137 -11.08 14.35 -4.37
CA HIS A 137 -12.38 13.98 -4.92
C HIS A 137 -12.37 13.93 -6.44
N ARG A 138 -13.23 13.06 -6.97
CA ARG A 138 -13.54 12.94 -8.41
C ARG A 138 -15.06 12.81 -8.56
N VAL A 139 -15.58 13.31 -9.67
CA VAL A 139 -16.99 13.18 -10.03
C VAL A 139 -17.05 12.72 -11.47
N HIS A 140 -17.72 11.61 -11.72
CA HIS A 140 -17.85 11.05 -13.08
C HIS A 140 -19.23 10.47 -13.31
N GLU A 141 -19.74 10.65 -14.51
CA GLU A 141 -20.84 9.82 -14.98
C GLU A 141 -20.33 8.38 -15.21
N VAL A 142 -21.17 7.40 -14.92
CA VAL A 142 -20.78 5.98 -15.04
C VAL A 142 -20.34 5.62 -16.46
N SER A 143 -20.91 6.24 -17.48
CA SER A 143 -20.58 6.08 -18.90
C SER A 143 -19.17 6.55 -19.27
N GLU A 144 -18.62 7.52 -18.55
CA GLU A 144 -17.31 8.14 -18.83
C GLU A 144 -16.13 7.37 -18.24
N LEU A 145 -16.37 6.47 -17.28
CA LEU A 145 -15.31 5.83 -16.48
C LEU A 145 -14.25 5.12 -17.32
N GLN A 146 -14.63 4.46 -18.42
CA GLN A 146 -13.66 3.77 -19.28
C GLN A 146 -12.74 4.76 -20.00
N GLU A 147 -13.28 5.84 -20.51
CA GLU A 147 -12.50 6.84 -21.26
C GLU A 147 -11.51 7.55 -20.35
N VAL A 148 -11.98 7.98 -19.19
CA VAL A 148 -11.14 8.62 -18.16
C VAL A 148 -10.01 7.68 -17.70
N ALA A 149 -10.29 6.39 -17.52
CA ALA A 149 -9.28 5.41 -17.16
C ALA A 149 -8.25 5.11 -18.25
N LYS A 150 -8.62 5.28 -19.53
CA LYS A 150 -7.70 5.11 -20.67
C LYS A 150 -6.74 6.30 -20.80
N SER A 151 -7.17 7.49 -20.41
CA SER A 151 -6.39 8.72 -20.55
C SER A 151 -5.26 8.86 -19.54
N ASP A 152 -5.40 8.26 -18.33
CA ASP A 152 -4.44 8.41 -17.23
C ASP A 152 -4.31 7.11 -16.42
N ILE A 153 -3.10 6.56 -16.40
CA ILE A 153 -2.77 5.37 -15.61
C ILE A 153 -2.97 5.56 -14.10
N THR A 154 -2.86 6.81 -13.60
CA THR A 154 -3.08 7.13 -12.20
C THR A 154 -4.55 6.97 -11.85
N ILE A 155 -5.44 7.42 -12.76
CA ILE A 155 -6.89 7.24 -12.63
C ILE A 155 -7.23 5.75 -12.67
N LYS A 156 -6.72 5.02 -13.67
CA LYS A 156 -6.91 3.56 -13.73
C LYS A 156 -6.48 2.89 -12.43
N THR A 157 -5.32 3.26 -11.89
CA THR A 157 -4.82 2.71 -10.62
C THR A 157 -5.78 2.98 -9.45
N ALA A 158 -6.29 4.21 -9.33
CA ALA A 158 -7.24 4.58 -8.28
C ALA A 158 -8.56 3.78 -8.40
N LEU A 159 -9.04 3.60 -9.64
CA LEU A 159 -10.26 2.83 -9.91
C LEU A 159 -10.13 1.34 -9.58
N LEU A 160 -8.93 0.75 -9.72
CA LEU A 160 -8.67 -0.63 -9.26
C LEU A 160 -8.85 -0.83 -7.76
N GLU A 161 -8.76 0.23 -6.98
CA GLU A 161 -8.86 0.26 -5.51
C GLU A 161 -10.25 0.67 -5.01
N SER A 162 -11.23 0.81 -5.90
CA SER A 162 -12.58 1.27 -5.58
C SER A 162 -13.29 0.35 -4.59
N ARG A 163 -13.95 0.97 -3.60
CA ARG A 163 -14.81 0.31 -2.61
C ARG A 163 -16.08 1.12 -2.42
N PHE A 164 -17.23 0.45 -2.48
CA PHE A 164 -18.54 1.07 -2.21
C PHE A 164 -18.59 1.65 -0.79
N LEU A 165 -19.10 2.87 -0.66
CA LEU A 165 -19.35 3.51 0.63
C LEU A 165 -20.84 3.66 0.91
N GLU A 166 -21.54 4.39 0.05
CA GLU A 166 -22.94 4.77 0.27
C GLU A 166 -23.60 5.13 -1.05
N GLY A 167 -24.96 5.10 -1.11
CA GLY A 167 -25.75 5.47 -2.27
C GLY A 167 -26.44 4.27 -2.95
N SER A 168 -26.74 4.39 -4.23
CA SER A 168 -27.42 3.36 -5.02
C SER A 168 -26.55 2.13 -5.24
N LYS A 169 -27.00 0.97 -4.76
CA LYS A 169 -26.36 -0.31 -5.05
C LYS A 169 -26.54 -0.74 -6.50
N PHE A 170 -27.62 -0.32 -7.16
CA PHE A 170 -27.83 -0.61 -8.59
C PHE A 170 -26.79 0.12 -9.43
N LEU A 171 -26.57 1.41 -9.15
CA LEU A 171 -25.53 2.16 -9.84
C LEU A 171 -24.13 1.65 -9.49
N TRP A 172 -23.92 1.19 -8.25
CA TRP A 172 -22.66 0.54 -7.88
C TRP A 172 -22.40 -0.72 -8.70
N PHE A 173 -23.42 -1.55 -8.92
CA PHE A 173 -23.28 -2.75 -9.76
C PHE A 173 -22.93 -2.39 -11.22
N GLU A 174 -23.55 -1.35 -11.79
CA GLU A 174 -23.15 -0.83 -13.10
C GLU A 174 -21.68 -0.34 -13.07
N THR A 175 -21.33 0.40 -12.04
CA THR A 175 -19.95 0.87 -11.82
C THR A 175 -18.96 -0.31 -11.77
N GLU A 176 -19.28 -1.38 -11.03
CA GLU A 176 -18.42 -2.57 -10.97
C GLU A 176 -18.23 -3.23 -12.34
N ASN A 177 -19.26 -3.25 -13.18
CA ASN A 177 -19.15 -3.74 -14.54
C ASN A 177 -18.18 -2.90 -15.36
N GLU A 178 -18.23 -1.57 -15.25
CA GLU A 178 -17.26 -0.68 -15.91
C GLU A 178 -15.85 -0.86 -15.34
N LEU A 179 -15.68 -0.99 -14.03
CA LEU A 179 -14.39 -1.28 -13.39
C LEU A 179 -13.81 -2.62 -13.87
N ASN A 180 -14.64 -3.63 -14.11
CA ASN A 180 -14.18 -4.91 -14.67
C ASN A 180 -13.65 -4.76 -16.10
N LYS A 181 -14.30 -3.95 -16.95
CA LYS A 181 -13.81 -3.64 -18.31
C LYS A 181 -12.50 -2.85 -18.26
N ILE A 182 -12.42 -1.83 -17.40
CA ILE A 182 -11.21 -1.02 -17.17
C ILE A 182 -10.04 -1.89 -16.74
N ARG A 183 -10.27 -2.83 -15.83
CA ARG A 183 -9.26 -3.76 -15.35
C ARG A 183 -8.70 -4.64 -16.49
N ALA A 184 -9.59 -5.16 -17.32
CA ALA A 184 -9.22 -6.06 -18.41
C ALA A 184 -8.58 -5.33 -19.61
N PHE A 185 -8.70 -4.00 -19.70
CA PHE A 185 -8.17 -3.22 -20.80
C PHE A 185 -6.65 -3.07 -20.71
N GLU A 186 -5.93 -3.48 -21.74
CA GLU A 186 -4.47 -3.36 -21.91
C GLU A 186 -3.64 -3.74 -20.65
N PRO A 187 -3.76 -4.96 -20.09
CA PRO A 187 -3.07 -5.35 -18.86
C PRO A 187 -1.55 -5.29 -19.01
N LYS A 188 -1.00 -5.71 -20.16
CA LYS A 188 0.43 -5.64 -20.44
C LYS A 188 0.97 -4.21 -20.36
N LYS A 189 0.31 -3.25 -21.01
CA LYS A 189 0.72 -1.85 -21.01
C LYS A 189 0.71 -1.30 -19.58
N PHE A 190 -0.38 -1.52 -18.82
CA PHE A 190 -0.49 -1.11 -17.44
C PHE A 190 0.66 -1.64 -16.57
N ILE A 191 0.97 -2.94 -16.68
CA ILE A 191 2.04 -3.57 -15.89
C ILE A 191 3.39 -2.94 -16.21
N LEU A 192 3.72 -2.76 -17.50
CA LEU A 192 5.01 -2.20 -17.91
C LEU A 192 5.16 -0.74 -17.46
N GLU A 193 4.13 0.08 -17.63
CA GLU A 193 4.14 1.49 -17.23
C GLU A 193 4.27 1.63 -15.70
N LYS A 194 3.55 0.80 -14.91
CA LYS A 194 3.65 0.83 -13.45
C LYS A 194 5.01 0.35 -12.94
N ILE A 195 5.62 -0.63 -13.59
CA ILE A 195 6.99 -1.07 -13.27
C ILE A 195 7.98 0.06 -13.58
N GLN A 196 7.82 0.75 -14.72
CA GLN A 196 8.68 1.87 -15.09
C GLN A 196 8.53 3.04 -14.12
N GLU A 197 7.30 3.46 -13.80
CA GLU A 197 7.02 4.49 -12.79
C GLU A 197 7.71 4.14 -11.46
N ARG A 198 7.63 2.88 -11.03
CA ARG A 198 8.26 2.44 -9.79
C ARG A 198 9.79 2.47 -9.85
N ARG A 199 10.39 2.16 -11.00
CA ARG A 199 11.85 2.28 -11.20
C ARG A 199 12.33 3.71 -11.04
N GLU A 200 11.60 4.68 -11.62
CA GLU A 200 11.95 6.11 -11.49
C GLU A 200 11.79 6.61 -10.04
N LEU A 201 10.73 6.21 -9.34
CA LEU A 201 10.54 6.55 -7.94
C LEU A 201 11.65 5.98 -7.04
N ARG A 202 12.15 4.76 -7.31
CA ARG A 202 13.27 4.18 -6.56
C ARG A 202 14.57 4.94 -6.72
N LYS A 203 14.83 5.52 -7.90
CA LYS A 203 15.99 6.42 -8.10
C LYS A 203 15.88 7.67 -7.22
N LYS A 204 14.67 8.23 -7.10
CA LYS A 204 14.39 9.41 -6.28
C LYS A 204 14.42 9.10 -4.78
N TYR A 205 13.94 7.92 -4.38
CA TYR A 205 13.82 7.48 -2.98
C TYR A 205 14.52 6.13 -2.77
N PRO A 206 15.87 6.08 -2.85
CA PRO A 206 16.61 4.85 -2.57
C PRO A 206 16.45 4.43 -1.10
N LEU A 207 16.92 3.24 -0.75
CA LEU A 207 17.00 2.84 0.65
C LEU A 207 18.04 3.71 1.37
N MET A 208 17.58 4.54 2.28
CA MET A 208 18.38 5.52 3.01
C MET A 208 18.23 5.34 4.51
N MET A 209 19.13 5.97 5.29
CA MET A 209 19.07 6.00 6.76
C MET A 209 17.77 6.63 7.26
N GLU A 210 17.26 7.61 6.55
CA GLU A 210 15.95 8.24 6.77
C GLU A 210 14.96 7.77 5.66
N PRO A 211 14.40 6.56 5.78
CA PRO A 211 13.62 5.99 4.70
C PRO A 211 12.28 6.70 4.51
N ASN A 212 11.85 6.83 3.25
CA ASN A 212 10.47 7.18 2.96
C ASN A 212 9.62 5.91 3.00
N LEU A 213 8.75 5.78 4.01
CA LEU A 213 7.93 4.59 4.24
C LEU A 213 6.90 4.32 3.15
N LYS A 214 6.51 5.35 2.37
CA LYS A 214 5.53 5.23 1.29
C LYS A 214 6.19 5.01 -0.06
N GLU A 215 7.06 5.93 -0.48
CA GLU A 215 7.65 5.97 -1.82
C GLU A 215 9.02 5.30 -1.89
N GLY A 216 9.70 5.07 -0.76
CA GLY A 216 11.02 4.47 -0.69
C GLY A 216 11.06 2.99 -1.07
N VAL A 217 12.26 2.46 -1.24
CA VAL A 217 12.50 1.03 -1.49
C VAL A 217 11.95 0.21 -0.32
N GLY A 218 11.12 -0.79 -0.62
CA GLY A 218 10.42 -1.59 0.39
C GLY A 218 9.26 -0.89 1.09
N GLY A 219 8.93 0.34 0.69
CA GLY A 219 7.78 1.07 1.19
C GLY A 219 6.45 0.56 0.64
N PHE A 220 5.36 1.22 1.04
CA PHE A 220 4.01 0.77 0.68
C PHE A 220 3.74 0.72 -0.83
N ARG A 221 4.43 1.53 -1.64
CA ARG A 221 4.29 1.49 -3.11
C ARG A 221 4.77 0.17 -3.71
N ASP A 222 5.78 -0.48 -3.12
CA ASP A 222 6.23 -1.80 -3.57
C ASP A 222 5.18 -2.87 -3.29
N ALA A 223 4.59 -2.88 -2.09
CA ALA A 223 3.49 -3.76 -1.74
C ALA A 223 2.24 -3.52 -2.62
N ASN A 224 1.90 -2.24 -2.84
CA ASN A 224 0.75 -1.86 -3.66
C ASN A 224 0.93 -2.28 -5.12
N LEU A 225 2.15 -2.24 -5.67
CA LEU A 225 2.40 -2.66 -7.05
C LEU A 225 2.10 -4.15 -7.24
N VAL A 226 2.46 -5.01 -6.27
CA VAL A 226 2.07 -6.44 -6.29
C VAL A 226 0.55 -6.57 -6.31
N TYR A 227 -0.15 -5.81 -5.45
CA TYR A 227 -1.61 -5.82 -5.39
C TYR A 227 -2.24 -5.37 -6.71
N TRP A 228 -1.77 -4.25 -7.31
CA TRP A 228 -2.33 -3.72 -8.56
C TRP A 228 -2.14 -4.69 -9.73
N ILE A 229 -0.95 -5.29 -9.86
CA ILE A 229 -0.69 -6.30 -10.90
C ILE A 229 -1.59 -7.52 -10.68
N GLY A 230 -1.68 -8.00 -9.44
CA GLY A 230 -2.56 -9.10 -9.08
C GLY A 230 -4.04 -8.79 -9.33
N LYS A 231 -4.47 -7.56 -9.07
CA LYS A 231 -5.83 -7.11 -9.36
C LYS A 231 -6.12 -7.09 -10.86
N VAL A 232 -5.18 -6.61 -11.67
CA VAL A 232 -5.31 -6.57 -13.14
C VAL A 232 -5.33 -7.97 -13.74
N LEU A 233 -4.43 -8.87 -13.34
CA LEU A 233 -4.29 -10.18 -13.95
C LEU A 233 -5.33 -11.20 -13.47
N PHE A 234 -5.69 -11.18 -12.18
CA PHE A 234 -6.47 -12.24 -11.54
C PHE A 234 -7.75 -11.73 -10.85
N ASN A 235 -8.02 -10.43 -10.90
CA ASN A 235 -9.04 -9.79 -10.05
C ASN A 235 -8.86 -10.12 -8.56
N ALA A 236 -7.62 -10.33 -8.13
CA ALA A 236 -7.30 -10.74 -6.79
C ALA A 236 -7.76 -9.67 -5.76
N PRO A 237 -8.56 -10.03 -4.76
CA PRO A 237 -8.98 -9.09 -3.71
C PRO A 237 -7.84 -8.74 -2.73
N SER A 238 -6.79 -9.55 -2.70
CA SER A 238 -5.60 -9.34 -1.86
C SER A 238 -4.38 -10.07 -2.41
N ILE A 239 -3.18 -9.72 -1.95
CA ILE A 239 -1.94 -10.43 -2.30
C ILE A 239 -2.01 -11.90 -1.89
N LYS A 240 -2.68 -12.23 -0.77
CA LYS A 240 -2.84 -13.61 -0.28
C LYS A 240 -3.55 -14.54 -1.28
N THR A 241 -4.42 -13.99 -2.12
CA THR A 241 -5.22 -14.77 -3.06
C THR A 241 -4.57 -14.91 -4.44
N LEU A 242 -3.33 -14.48 -4.59
CA LEU A 242 -2.54 -14.73 -5.79
C LEU A 242 -2.20 -16.21 -5.94
N PRO A 243 -1.89 -16.69 -7.17
CA PRO A 243 -1.53 -18.09 -7.39
C PRO A 243 -0.38 -18.55 -6.47
N HIS A 244 -0.50 -19.73 -5.88
CA HIS A 244 0.52 -20.30 -4.98
C HIS A 244 1.90 -20.46 -5.65
N SER A 245 1.94 -20.63 -6.97
CA SER A 245 3.19 -20.61 -7.74
C SER A 245 3.93 -19.28 -7.72
N VAL A 246 3.25 -18.18 -7.35
CA VAL A 246 3.84 -16.85 -7.22
C VAL A 246 4.02 -16.48 -5.74
N VAL A 247 2.98 -16.68 -4.93
CA VAL A 247 2.94 -16.29 -3.51
C VAL A 247 2.63 -17.53 -2.67
N ASN A 248 3.64 -18.18 -2.12
CA ASN A 248 3.42 -19.25 -1.16
C ASN A 248 3.09 -18.72 0.23
N GLU A 249 2.51 -19.57 1.07
CA GLU A 249 2.01 -19.15 2.39
C GLU A 249 3.12 -18.68 3.33
N LYS A 250 4.28 -19.35 3.33
CA LYS A 250 5.42 -18.99 4.20
C LYS A 250 5.95 -17.61 3.87
N ASP A 251 6.17 -17.34 2.59
CA ASP A 251 6.66 -16.04 2.09
C ASP A 251 5.65 -14.94 2.39
N TYR A 252 4.36 -15.23 2.20
CA TYR A 252 3.30 -14.28 2.52
C TYR A 252 3.26 -13.92 4.01
N ILE A 253 3.45 -14.89 4.91
CA ILE A 253 3.45 -14.64 6.35
C ILE A 253 4.61 -13.70 6.72
N GLU A 254 5.83 -13.95 6.22
CA GLU A 254 6.99 -13.10 6.49
C GLU A 254 6.78 -11.68 5.95
N PHE A 255 6.33 -11.57 4.71
CA PHE A 255 5.98 -10.30 4.10
C PHE A 255 4.91 -9.53 4.89
N ARG A 256 3.84 -10.24 5.31
CA ARG A 256 2.74 -9.64 6.08
C ARG A 256 3.21 -9.11 7.43
N ILE A 257 4.07 -9.86 8.14
CA ILE A 257 4.63 -9.44 9.43
C ILE A 257 5.44 -8.14 9.26
N ALA A 258 6.28 -8.08 8.23
CA ALA A 258 7.07 -6.89 7.93
C ALA A 258 6.18 -5.69 7.55
N LEU A 259 5.20 -5.90 6.70
CA LEU A 259 4.26 -4.86 6.26
C LEU A 259 3.40 -4.35 7.43
N GLU A 260 2.95 -5.25 8.31
CA GLU A 260 2.19 -4.91 9.52
C GLU A 260 3.01 -4.02 10.47
N PHE A 261 4.30 -4.31 10.63
CA PHE A 261 5.19 -3.46 11.41
C PHE A 261 5.35 -2.07 10.76
N LEU A 262 5.50 -2.00 9.44
CA LEU A 262 5.58 -0.71 8.73
C LEU A 262 4.28 0.10 8.84
N PHE A 263 3.10 -0.54 8.87
CA PHE A 263 1.83 0.16 9.18
C PHE A 263 1.87 0.80 10.57
N LYS A 264 2.38 0.08 11.58
CA LYS A 264 2.56 0.64 12.94
C LYS A 264 3.51 1.83 12.91
N VAL A 265 4.68 1.71 12.28
CA VAL A 265 5.67 2.79 12.20
C VAL A 265 5.09 4.03 11.52
N ARG A 266 4.42 3.86 10.36
CA ARG A 266 3.81 4.99 9.64
C ARG A 266 2.70 5.66 10.43
N SER A 267 1.87 4.86 11.10
CA SER A 267 0.80 5.39 11.95
C SER A 267 1.36 6.17 13.13
N ALA A 268 2.38 5.64 13.81
CA ALA A 268 3.07 6.33 14.89
C ALA A 268 3.72 7.63 14.40
N LEU A 269 4.36 7.62 13.22
CA LEU A 269 4.91 8.82 12.59
C LEU A 269 3.83 9.89 12.35
N HIS A 270 2.68 9.50 11.83
CA HIS A 270 1.56 10.42 11.61
C HIS A 270 0.95 10.95 12.91
N LEU A 271 0.98 10.17 14.00
CA LEU A 271 0.43 10.59 15.30
C LEU A 271 1.39 11.50 16.06
N THR A 272 2.70 11.32 15.93
CA THR A 272 3.72 12.11 16.65
C THR A 272 4.07 13.43 15.95
N GLN A 273 4.00 13.47 14.60
CA GLN A 273 4.39 14.67 13.86
C GLN A 273 3.23 15.65 13.67
N LYS A 274 3.52 16.97 13.62
CA LYS A 274 2.52 18.02 13.40
C LYS A 274 1.98 18.03 11.96
N SER A 275 2.85 17.83 10.97
CA SER A 275 2.52 17.80 9.54
C SER A 275 2.51 16.38 8.97
N LYS A 276 1.85 16.20 7.82
CA LYS A 276 1.91 14.95 7.06
C LYS A 276 3.33 14.70 6.56
N THR A 277 3.91 13.57 6.94
CA THR A 277 5.19 13.11 6.44
C THR A 277 5.23 11.59 6.37
N ASP A 278 5.85 11.07 5.32
CA ASP A 278 6.15 9.63 5.17
C ASP A 278 7.68 9.38 5.27
N GLN A 279 8.48 10.43 5.50
CA GLN A 279 9.91 10.36 5.73
C GLN A 279 10.18 10.14 7.22
N LEU A 280 10.76 8.98 7.57
CA LEU A 280 11.18 8.69 8.94
C LEU A 280 12.56 9.30 9.16
N ARG A 281 12.60 10.55 9.62
CA ARG A 281 13.83 11.27 9.93
C ARG A 281 14.43 10.80 11.24
N LEU A 282 15.74 11.00 11.41
CA LEU A 282 16.47 10.61 12.64
C LEU A 282 15.93 11.31 13.87
N ASP A 283 15.57 12.60 13.75
CA ASP A 283 14.98 13.39 14.84
C ASP A 283 13.56 12.94 15.24
N TYR A 284 12.86 12.17 14.41
CA TYR A 284 11.53 11.61 14.73
C TYR A 284 11.59 10.24 15.42
N ILE A 285 12.73 9.55 15.33
CA ILE A 285 12.91 8.20 15.85
C ILE A 285 12.55 8.09 17.34
N PRO A 286 13.00 8.99 18.25
CA PRO A 286 12.67 8.89 19.66
C PRO A 286 11.17 8.87 19.93
N ASP A 287 10.40 9.79 19.34
CA ASP A 287 8.96 9.92 19.55
C ASP A 287 8.20 8.74 18.94
N VAL A 288 8.56 8.33 17.70
CA VAL A 288 7.94 7.21 17.01
C VAL A 288 8.22 5.89 17.73
N ALA A 289 9.45 5.67 18.18
CA ALA A 289 9.85 4.49 18.93
C ALA A 289 9.14 4.41 20.29
N ALA A 290 9.06 5.53 21.01
CA ALA A 290 8.36 5.63 22.31
C ALA A 290 6.88 5.23 22.16
N LEU A 291 6.18 5.74 21.13
CA LEU A 291 4.78 5.40 20.87
C LEU A 291 4.58 3.91 20.54
N LEU A 292 5.63 3.24 20.06
CA LEU A 292 5.67 1.79 19.80
C LEU A 292 6.18 0.97 20.98
N GLY A 293 6.38 1.57 22.16
CA GLY A 293 6.77 0.91 23.39
C GLY A 293 8.28 0.65 23.55
N TYR A 294 9.13 1.25 22.73
CA TYR A 294 10.57 1.18 22.91
C TYR A 294 11.03 2.15 24.02
N LYS A 295 12.04 1.73 24.80
CA LYS A 295 12.65 2.59 25.81
C LYS A 295 13.33 3.81 25.16
N ASN A 296 13.39 4.93 25.87
CA ASN A 296 14.11 6.12 25.43
C ASN A 296 15.62 5.96 25.70
N SER A 297 16.28 5.20 24.88
CA SER A 297 17.73 4.99 24.93
C SER A 297 18.31 4.80 23.52
N SER A 298 19.55 5.18 23.32
CA SER A 298 20.24 5.03 22.02
C SER A 298 20.21 3.57 21.52
N SER A 299 20.42 2.59 22.40
CA SER A 299 20.33 1.16 22.04
C SER A 299 18.93 0.75 21.56
N ALA A 300 17.87 1.24 22.21
CA ALA A 300 16.49 0.92 21.81
C ALA A 300 16.13 1.61 20.48
N HIS A 301 16.59 2.84 20.27
CA HIS A 301 16.42 3.56 19.01
C HIS A 301 17.14 2.83 17.85
N MET A 302 18.34 2.34 18.11
CA MET A 302 19.11 1.52 17.15
C MET A 302 18.35 0.22 16.79
N GLN A 303 17.83 -0.49 17.79
CA GLN A 303 17.04 -1.71 17.57
C GLN A 303 15.76 -1.43 16.77
N PHE A 304 15.08 -0.31 17.07
CA PHE A 304 13.91 0.13 16.31
C PHE A 304 14.25 0.39 14.84
N ALA A 305 15.29 1.22 14.59
CA ALA A 305 15.69 1.56 13.22
C ALA A 305 16.17 0.32 12.44
N LYS A 306 16.92 -0.58 13.08
CA LYS A 306 17.30 -1.88 12.49
C LYS A 306 16.07 -2.70 12.09
N LYS A 307 15.03 -2.74 12.93
CA LYS A 307 13.78 -3.45 12.62
C LYS A 307 13.02 -2.79 11.46
N VAL A 308 13.01 -1.45 11.37
CA VAL A 308 12.44 -0.73 10.23
C VAL A 308 13.15 -1.10 8.94
N ASN A 309 14.49 -0.99 8.92
CA ASN A 309 15.30 -1.33 7.75
C ASN A 309 15.11 -2.80 7.33
N LYS A 310 15.11 -3.73 8.30
CA LYS A 310 14.84 -5.15 8.03
C LYS A 310 13.45 -5.35 7.41
N SER A 311 12.43 -4.66 7.92
CA SER A 311 11.07 -4.77 7.39
C SER A 311 10.95 -4.21 5.97
N LEU A 312 11.58 -3.07 5.68
CA LEU A 312 11.65 -2.50 4.32
C LEU A 312 12.34 -3.46 3.35
N ARG A 313 13.46 -4.06 3.76
CA ARG A 313 14.18 -5.06 2.93
C ARG A 313 13.32 -6.29 2.65
N ILE A 314 12.58 -6.80 3.64
CA ILE A 314 11.67 -7.95 3.47
C ILE A 314 10.55 -7.59 2.48
N VAL A 315 9.90 -6.45 2.64
CA VAL A 315 8.83 -6.02 1.72
C VAL A 315 9.38 -5.84 0.30
N TRP A 316 10.55 -5.22 0.15
CA TRP A 316 11.19 -5.06 -1.15
C TRP A 316 11.53 -6.40 -1.82
N LEU A 317 12.12 -7.34 -1.06
CA LEU A 317 12.50 -8.67 -1.53
C LEU A 317 11.31 -9.41 -2.15
N TYR A 318 10.25 -9.60 -1.34
CA TYR A 318 9.08 -10.35 -1.80
C TYR A 318 8.33 -9.62 -2.90
N ALA A 319 8.14 -8.30 -2.77
CA ALA A 319 7.48 -7.52 -3.82
C ALA A 319 8.23 -7.65 -5.16
N ARG A 320 9.56 -7.57 -5.16
CA ARG A 320 10.37 -7.72 -6.37
C ARG A 320 10.24 -9.10 -6.99
N ILE A 321 10.35 -10.15 -6.17
CA ILE A 321 10.24 -11.55 -6.65
C ILE A 321 8.85 -11.77 -7.27
N TRP A 322 7.80 -11.38 -6.57
CA TRP A 322 6.43 -11.58 -7.04
C TRP A 322 6.09 -10.71 -8.26
N ILE A 323 6.53 -9.45 -8.29
CA ILE A 323 6.36 -8.59 -9.48
C ILE A 323 7.07 -9.20 -10.69
N ASN A 324 8.31 -9.67 -10.53
CA ASN A 324 9.05 -10.28 -11.60
C ASN A 324 8.36 -11.57 -12.10
N ALA A 325 7.86 -12.41 -11.19
CA ALA A 325 7.11 -13.61 -11.53
C ALA A 325 5.82 -13.29 -12.31
N LEU A 326 5.03 -12.32 -11.81
CA LEU A 326 3.78 -11.88 -12.43
C LEU A 326 4.01 -11.19 -13.78
N ALA A 327 5.07 -10.41 -13.93
CA ALA A 327 5.38 -9.65 -15.13
C ALA A 327 6.17 -10.47 -16.17
N SER A 328 6.74 -11.60 -15.80
CA SER A 328 7.62 -12.39 -16.69
C SER A 328 7.01 -12.74 -18.07
N PRO A 329 5.69 -12.97 -18.22
CA PRO A 329 5.09 -13.21 -19.54
C PRO A 329 5.08 -11.96 -20.45
N TYR A 330 5.24 -10.77 -19.88
CA TYR A 330 5.11 -9.50 -20.60
C TYR A 330 6.43 -8.75 -20.79
N VAL A 331 7.42 -9.05 -19.96
CA VAL A 331 8.76 -8.46 -20.05
C VAL A 331 9.59 -9.24 -21.07
N PRO A 332 10.32 -8.57 -21.98
CA PRO A 332 11.23 -9.25 -22.88
C PRO A 332 12.21 -10.12 -22.09
N ILE A 333 12.33 -11.39 -22.49
CA ILE A 333 13.36 -12.27 -21.92
C ILE A 333 14.70 -11.77 -22.44
N TYR A 334 15.51 -11.19 -21.55
CA TYR A 334 16.89 -10.84 -21.90
C TYR A 334 17.68 -12.13 -22.12
N LYS A 335 18.54 -12.14 -23.15
CA LYS A 335 19.35 -13.30 -23.51
C LYS A 335 20.22 -13.85 -22.37
N ASN A 336 20.48 -13.03 -21.37
CA ASN A 336 21.39 -13.33 -20.25
C ASN A 336 20.68 -13.70 -18.95
N TYR A 337 19.39 -14.10 -18.98
CA TYR A 337 18.75 -14.60 -17.76
C TYR A 337 19.23 -16.00 -17.41
N LEU A 338 19.82 -16.14 -16.21
CA LEU A 338 20.15 -17.44 -15.65
C LEU A 338 18.92 -18.08 -15.02
N LYS A 339 18.42 -19.14 -15.69
CA LYS A 339 17.25 -19.91 -15.25
C LYS A 339 17.67 -21.30 -14.80
N PRO A 340 17.38 -21.74 -13.57
CA PRO A 340 17.63 -23.11 -13.15
C PRO A 340 16.61 -24.07 -13.78
N LYS A 341 17.01 -25.34 -13.92
CA LYS A 341 16.13 -26.41 -14.45
C LYS A 341 15.15 -26.96 -13.41
N GLY A 342 15.46 -26.84 -12.13
CA GLY A 342 14.66 -27.30 -11.02
C GLY A 342 15.04 -26.60 -9.71
N GLU A 343 14.37 -26.94 -8.63
CA GLU A 343 14.70 -26.45 -7.29
C GLU A 343 16.05 -27.01 -6.82
N PHE A 344 16.73 -26.24 -5.98
CA PHE A 344 17.97 -26.68 -5.34
C PHE A 344 17.66 -27.45 -4.04
N LYS A 345 18.42 -28.49 -3.75
CA LYS A 345 18.28 -29.27 -2.51
C LYS A 345 18.79 -28.49 -1.29
N ASP A 346 19.93 -27.79 -1.48
CA ASP A 346 20.64 -27.08 -0.41
C ASP A 346 21.46 -25.92 -0.94
N LYS A 347 22.10 -25.19 0.00
CA LYS A 347 22.98 -24.05 -0.33
C LYS A 347 24.19 -24.45 -1.17
N LYS A 348 24.72 -25.65 -0.99
CA LYS A 348 25.88 -26.14 -1.75
C LYS A 348 25.52 -26.29 -3.23
N GLU A 349 24.43 -27.00 -3.54
CA GLU A 349 23.96 -27.18 -4.92
C GLU A 349 23.69 -25.83 -5.60
N ALA A 350 23.08 -24.88 -4.88
CA ALA A 350 22.85 -23.53 -5.38
C ALA A 350 24.16 -22.79 -5.70
N LEU A 351 25.16 -22.85 -4.84
CA LEU A 351 26.46 -22.24 -5.08
C LEU A 351 27.21 -22.91 -6.24
N GLU A 352 27.21 -24.23 -6.30
CA GLU A 352 27.81 -25.00 -7.41
C GLU A 352 27.17 -24.61 -8.75
N PHE A 353 25.83 -24.46 -8.77
CA PHE A 353 25.11 -23.98 -9.94
C PHE A 353 25.54 -22.57 -10.34
N LEU A 354 25.58 -21.62 -9.37
CA LEU A 354 25.97 -20.24 -9.64
C LEU A 354 27.43 -20.14 -10.11
N ILE A 355 28.36 -20.88 -9.50
CA ILE A 355 29.77 -20.91 -9.88
C ILE A 355 29.94 -21.51 -11.29
N LYS A 356 29.25 -22.63 -11.60
CA LYS A 356 29.29 -23.26 -12.91
C LYS A 356 28.83 -22.34 -14.05
N HIS A 357 27.87 -21.46 -13.77
CA HIS A 357 27.28 -20.55 -14.74
C HIS A 357 27.77 -19.10 -14.60
N GLY A 358 28.55 -18.79 -13.58
CA GLY A 358 29.07 -17.46 -13.29
C GLY A 358 30.28 -17.02 -14.12
N ASN A 359 30.62 -17.75 -15.18
CA ASN A 359 31.68 -17.42 -16.13
C ASN A 359 31.29 -16.32 -17.14
N SER A 360 30.02 -15.94 -17.17
CA SER A 360 29.46 -14.86 -17.99
C SER A 360 28.54 -13.99 -17.16
N GLU A 361 28.38 -12.72 -17.56
CA GLU A 361 27.42 -11.82 -16.94
C GLU A 361 26.00 -12.35 -17.12
N PHE A 362 25.23 -12.39 -16.03
CA PHE A 362 23.85 -12.84 -16.05
C PHE A 362 22.96 -12.01 -15.12
N HIS A 363 21.67 -12.05 -15.39
CA HIS A 363 20.60 -11.56 -14.52
C HIS A 363 19.82 -12.73 -13.94
N SER A 364 19.39 -12.61 -12.69
CA SER A 364 18.60 -13.66 -12.05
C SER A 364 17.21 -13.77 -12.69
N HIS A 365 16.88 -14.96 -13.20
CA HIS A 365 15.50 -15.27 -13.55
C HIS A 365 14.62 -15.30 -12.29
N PRO A 366 13.32 -14.95 -12.35
CA PRO A 366 12.43 -15.01 -11.17
C PRO A 366 12.45 -16.35 -10.42
N LEU A 367 12.52 -17.47 -11.15
CA LEU A 367 12.65 -18.81 -10.55
C LEU A 367 13.97 -18.98 -9.78
N LEU A 368 15.08 -18.43 -10.28
CA LEU A 368 16.34 -18.49 -9.55
C LEU A 368 16.22 -17.75 -8.21
N ASN A 369 15.66 -16.54 -8.22
CA ASN A 369 15.43 -15.79 -7.00
C ASN A 369 14.51 -16.55 -6.03
N GLN A 370 13.45 -17.16 -6.53
CA GLN A 370 12.53 -17.95 -5.73
C GLN A 370 13.21 -19.16 -5.08
N TYR A 371 13.99 -19.92 -5.82
CA TYR A 371 14.68 -21.10 -5.31
C TYR A 371 15.80 -20.73 -4.34
N LEU A 372 16.58 -19.68 -4.61
CA LEU A 372 17.59 -19.16 -3.68
C LEU A 372 16.94 -18.65 -2.37
N LEU A 373 15.78 -18.04 -2.46
CA LEU A 373 15.02 -17.58 -1.29
C LEU A 373 14.58 -18.77 -0.42
N HIS A 374 14.07 -19.84 -1.02
CA HIS A 374 13.58 -21.01 -0.28
C HIS A 374 14.67 -21.74 0.49
N ILE A 375 15.90 -21.79 -0.05
CA ILE A 375 17.00 -22.50 0.57
C ILE A 375 17.90 -21.64 1.47
N LYS A 376 17.71 -20.31 1.49
CA LYS A 376 18.60 -19.41 2.29
C LYS A 376 18.70 -19.80 3.77
N ASN A 377 17.63 -20.38 4.33
CA ASN A 377 17.53 -20.82 5.72
C ASN A 377 17.66 -22.34 5.87
N SER A 378 18.04 -23.07 4.81
CA SER A 378 18.26 -24.51 4.92
C SER A 378 19.52 -24.79 5.75
N SER A 379 19.47 -25.86 6.55
CA SER A 379 20.56 -26.25 7.46
C SER A 379 21.71 -27.00 6.75
N ASP A 380 22.88 -26.72 7.13
CA ASP A 380 24.10 -27.47 7.45
C ASP A 380 24.63 -28.49 6.44
N VAL A 381 24.70 -28.13 5.18
CA VAL A 381 25.68 -28.76 4.29
C VAL A 381 26.93 -27.86 4.24
N ASP A 382 28.13 -28.44 4.37
CA ASP A 382 29.38 -27.68 4.26
C ASP A 382 29.57 -27.16 2.83
N PHE A 383 29.43 -25.85 2.69
CA PHE A 383 29.65 -25.13 1.43
C PHE A 383 30.74 -24.05 1.53
N GLN A 384 31.33 -23.88 2.70
CA GLN A 384 32.28 -22.76 2.98
C GLN A 384 33.51 -22.80 2.05
N HIS A 385 33.95 -23.99 1.66
CA HIS A 385 35.02 -24.19 0.71
C HIS A 385 34.76 -23.64 -0.69
N LEU A 386 33.45 -23.43 -1.04
CA LEU A 386 33.04 -22.87 -2.34
C LEU A 386 33.13 -21.33 -2.37
N ILE A 387 33.14 -20.65 -1.23
CA ILE A 387 33.12 -19.18 -1.19
C ILE A 387 34.32 -18.56 -1.94
N PRO A 388 35.58 -19.04 -1.75
CA PRO A 388 36.72 -18.51 -2.52
C PRO A 388 36.59 -18.71 -4.03
N ALA A 389 35.87 -19.76 -4.48
CA ALA A 389 35.66 -20.03 -5.88
C ALA A 389 34.75 -18.99 -6.56
N ILE A 390 33.82 -18.37 -5.81
CA ILE A 390 33.00 -17.26 -6.32
C ILE A 390 33.87 -16.10 -6.79
N PHE A 391 34.86 -15.70 -5.94
CA PHE A 391 35.72 -14.55 -6.23
C PHE A 391 36.73 -14.81 -7.35
N LYS A 392 36.92 -16.07 -7.75
CA LYS A 392 37.74 -16.46 -8.91
C LYS A 392 36.98 -16.39 -10.23
N GLN A 393 35.64 -16.23 -10.21
CA GLN A 393 34.85 -16.16 -11.42
C GLN A 393 34.97 -14.77 -12.09
N PRO A 394 35.03 -14.70 -13.43
CA PRO A 394 35.10 -13.43 -14.18
C PRO A 394 33.96 -12.48 -13.85
N HIS A 395 32.76 -13.01 -13.58
CA HIS A 395 31.55 -12.25 -13.25
C HIS A 395 31.07 -12.56 -11.82
N ALA A 396 31.99 -12.57 -10.84
CA ALA A 396 31.68 -12.75 -9.42
C ALA A 396 30.56 -11.80 -8.93
N HIS A 397 30.50 -10.57 -9.48
CA HIS A 397 29.46 -9.60 -9.17
C HIS A 397 28.05 -10.10 -9.48
N SER A 398 27.82 -10.85 -10.58
CA SER A 398 26.52 -11.40 -10.92
C SER A 398 26.07 -12.46 -9.89
N ILE A 399 27.01 -13.28 -9.40
CA ILE A 399 26.76 -14.28 -8.36
C ILE A 399 26.41 -13.58 -7.05
N LEU A 400 27.24 -12.63 -6.61
CA LEU A 400 26.99 -11.88 -5.38
C LEU A 400 25.70 -11.07 -5.45
N THR A 401 25.38 -10.51 -6.63
CA THR A 401 24.12 -9.83 -6.88
C THR A 401 22.93 -10.77 -6.70
N ALA A 402 22.99 -11.97 -7.30
CA ALA A 402 21.90 -12.97 -7.19
C ALA A 402 21.65 -13.36 -5.72
N LEU A 403 22.72 -13.57 -4.93
CA LEU A 403 22.62 -13.85 -3.48
C LEU A 403 22.10 -12.65 -2.69
N SER A 404 22.55 -11.44 -3.01
CA SER A 404 22.09 -10.20 -2.36
C SER A 404 20.62 -9.93 -2.65
N GLU A 405 20.18 -10.22 -3.87
CA GLU A 405 18.81 -10.05 -4.33
C GLU A 405 17.78 -10.79 -3.49
N VAL A 406 18.16 -11.89 -2.85
CA VAL A 406 17.29 -12.67 -1.95
C VAL A 406 17.60 -12.44 -0.47
N ASN A 407 18.36 -11.36 -0.14
CA ASN A 407 18.88 -11.11 1.21
C ASN A 407 19.60 -12.35 1.79
N GLY A 408 20.28 -13.09 0.93
CA GLY A 408 20.96 -14.33 1.28
C GLY A 408 22.47 -14.18 1.50
N LEU A 409 23.03 -13.00 1.21
CA LEU A 409 24.48 -12.83 1.21
C LEU A 409 25.11 -13.16 2.57
N GLY A 410 24.48 -12.70 3.67
CA GLY A 410 24.92 -13.01 5.02
C GLY A 410 24.74 -14.47 5.44
N GLU A 411 23.87 -15.22 4.77
CA GLU A 411 23.68 -16.66 5.01
C GLU A 411 24.80 -17.50 4.38
N TYR A 412 25.44 -16.98 3.35
CA TYR A 412 26.57 -17.62 2.70
C TYR A 412 27.93 -17.08 3.24
N ILE A 413 28.02 -15.79 3.50
CA ILE A 413 29.22 -15.11 3.99
C ILE A 413 28.94 -14.58 5.40
N GLN A 414 29.16 -15.43 6.41
CA GLN A 414 28.81 -15.20 7.81
C GLN A 414 29.17 -13.82 8.38
N PRO A 415 30.38 -13.22 8.11
CA PRO A 415 30.71 -11.89 8.60
C PRO A 415 29.71 -10.82 8.14
N LEU A 416 29.13 -10.92 6.95
CA LEU A 416 28.17 -9.96 6.40
C LEU A 416 26.84 -9.99 7.13
N LYS A 417 26.44 -11.12 7.72
CA LYS A 417 25.20 -11.24 8.49
C LYS A 417 25.14 -10.27 9.68
N LYS A 418 26.29 -9.96 10.27
CA LYS A 418 26.37 -9.04 11.43
C LYS A 418 26.10 -7.59 11.04
N VAL A 419 26.49 -7.20 9.81
CA VAL A 419 26.38 -5.81 9.34
C VAL A 419 25.13 -5.54 8.48
N GLU A 420 24.44 -6.59 8.05
CA GLU A 420 23.20 -6.42 7.29
C GLU A 420 22.16 -5.60 8.07
N ALA A 421 21.59 -4.59 7.40
CA ALA A 421 20.55 -3.71 7.94
C ALA A 421 20.95 -2.90 9.19
N LEU A 422 22.25 -2.79 9.52
CA LEU A 422 22.70 -1.93 10.61
C LEU A 422 22.46 -0.46 10.25
N PRO A 423 21.70 0.29 11.05
CA PRO A 423 21.60 1.72 10.88
C PRO A 423 22.88 2.39 11.38
N GLN A 424 23.27 3.48 10.73
CA GLN A 424 24.34 4.37 11.17
C GLN A 424 23.73 5.72 11.53
N PHE A 425 23.80 6.11 12.82
CA PHE A 425 23.24 7.38 13.27
C PHE A 425 24.31 8.48 13.23
N ASP A 426 24.75 8.82 12.03
CA ASP A 426 25.62 9.96 11.82
C ASP A 426 25.21 10.77 10.60
N GLY A 427 25.70 12.01 10.48
CA GLY A 427 25.38 12.90 9.38
C GLY A 427 26.13 12.61 8.08
N TYR A 428 27.04 11.62 8.05
CA TYR A 428 27.93 11.36 6.92
C TYR A 428 27.45 10.17 6.07
N HIS A 429 26.84 9.17 6.69
CA HIS A 429 26.38 7.98 5.98
C HIS A 429 24.93 8.14 5.49
N ARG A 430 24.72 8.04 4.18
CA ARG A 430 23.37 8.13 3.55
C ARG A 430 22.65 6.79 3.50
N PHE A 431 23.41 5.69 3.50
CA PHE A 431 22.87 4.34 3.28
C PHE A 431 23.18 3.46 4.50
N PRO A 432 22.23 2.57 4.87
CA PRO A 432 22.42 1.59 5.92
C PRO A 432 23.35 0.45 5.50
#